data_a6e3980ca6a22bc29369e0c0cf5c64b7
#
_entry.id   a6e3980ca6a22bc29369e0c0cf5c64b7
#
_cell.length_a   1.000
_cell.length_b   1.000
_cell.length_c   1.000
_cell.angle_alpha   90.00
_cell.angle_beta   90.00
_cell.angle_gamma   90.00
#
_symmetry.space_group_name_H-M   'P 1'
#
loop_
_entity.id
_entity.type
_entity.pdbx_description
1 polymer ?
#
loop_
_entity_poly.entity_id
_entity_poly.type
_entity_poly.pdbx_seq_one_letter_code
_entity_poly.pdbx_strand_id
1 'polypeptide(L)'
;MRVTKMKGKSSLGVAALSLAVSLVAGSANAGVTDKDILMDQQTTDDVVSSGLGPRAQRFSPLDTLNTENAQALRPVWAFSLGGEKQRGQESQPLVKDGVMYVTGSYSRIWAIDVETGEEIWQYEARLPDGIMPCCDVINRGAALYDDVVIFGTLDAKLVALDAKTGKPRWKKTLGDYKAGYSYTAAPLIAKGMVITGVSGGEFGIVGKVEARDAKTGELVWSRPTVEGHMGYLNGKENGITGGEANKTWPGDMWKTGGAATWLGGTYDPDV
;
A
#
# COMPACT_ATOMS: atom_id res chain seq x y z
N MET A 1 -67.99 70.91 -1.01
CA MET A 1 -66.87 70.32 -0.29
C MET A 1 -66.27 69.21 -1.17
N ARG A 2 -65.10 69.45 -1.78
CA ARG A 2 -64.47 68.61 -2.84
C ARG A 2 -63.74 67.50 -2.19
N VAL A 3 -63.97 66.23 -2.61
CA VAL A 3 -63.21 65.06 -2.26
C VAL A 3 -62.28 64.74 -3.39
N THR A 4 -60.93 64.76 -3.13
CA THR A 4 -59.89 64.49 -4.12
C THR A 4 -59.54 62.99 -4.02
N LYS A 5 -59.65 62.27 -5.14
CA LYS A 5 -59.21 60.87 -5.32
C LYS A 5 -57.69 60.81 -5.53
N MET A 6 -56.99 60.14 -4.62
CA MET A 6 -55.61 59.72 -4.86
C MET A 6 -55.54 58.25 -5.42
N LYS A 7 -54.99 58.14 -6.60
CA LYS A 7 -54.68 56.82 -7.23
C LYS A 7 -53.31 56.36 -6.70
N GLY A 8 -53.26 55.31 -5.92
CA GLY A 8 -51.99 54.60 -5.64
C GLY A 8 -51.77 53.54 -6.65
N LYS A 9 -50.63 53.58 -7.34
CA LYS A 9 -50.11 52.48 -8.16
C LYS A 9 -49.22 51.60 -7.26
N SER A 10 -49.65 50.36 -7.01
CA SER A 10 -48.79 49.32 -6.39
C SER A 10 -48.03 48.60 -7.46
N SER A 11 -46.73 48.79 -7.49
CA SER A 11 -45.79 47.94 -8.27
C SER A 11 -45.35 46.77 -7.40
N LEU A 12 -45.83 45.54 -7.71
CA LEU A 12 -45.27 44.31 -7.18
C LEU A 12 -43.90 44.09 -7.84
N GLY A 13 -42.85 44.29 -7.04
CA GLY A 13 -41.52 43.83 -7.39
C GLY A 13 -41.39 42.33 -7.12
N VAL A 14 -41.29 41.53 -8.17
CA VAL A 14 -40.93 40.11 -8.07
C VAL A 14 -39.43 40.05 -7.80
N ALA A 15 -39.04 39.74 -6.57
CA ALA A 15 -37.66 39.41 -6.25
C ALA A 15 -37.34 37.99 -6.76
N ALA A 16 -36.59 37.89 -7.82
CA ALA A 16 -36.03 36.63 -8.28
C ALA A 16 -34.92 36.19 -7.32
N LEU A 17 -35.21 35.19 -6.50
CA LEU A 17 -34.22 34.53 -5.66
C LEU A 17 -33.40 33.58 -6.55
N SER A 18 -32.21 34.02 -6.96
CA SER A 18 -31.24 33.18 -7.68
C SER A 18 -30.61 32.20 -6.68
N LEU A 19 -31.07 30.94 -6.70
CA LEU A 19 -30.42 29.85 -5.99
C LEU A 19 -29.11 29.55 -6.72
N ALA A 20 -27.99 30.05 -6.21
CA ALA A 20 -26.67 29.62 -6.62
C ALA A 20 -26.43 28.19 -6.10
N VAL A 21 -26.71 27.19 -6.92
CA VAL A 21 -26.26 25.82 -6.67
C VAL A 21 -24.74 25.83 -6.87
N SER A 22 -24.01 25.92 -5.78
CA SER A 22 -22.57 25.63 -5.79
C SER A 22 -22.40 24.15 -6.10
N LEU A 23 -22.10 23.83 -7.37
CA LEU A 23 -21.53 22.53 -7.71
C LEU A 23 -20.17 22.47 -6.98
N VAL A 24 -20.14 21.78 -5.85
CA VAL A 24 -18.90 21.23 -5.34
C VAL A 24 -18.48 20.19 -6.38
N ALA A 25 -17.63 20.60 -7.31
CA ALA A 25 -16.91 19.66 -8.14
C ALA A 25 -16.08 18.84 -7.15
N GLY A 26 -16.57 17.65 -6.81
CA GLY A 26 -15.76 16.67 -6.10
C GLY A 26 -14.51 16.49 -6.94
N SER A 27 -13.37 16.88 -6.39
CA SER A 27 -12.07 16.54 -6.95
C SER A 27 -12.10 15.02 -7.15
N ALA A 28 -12.05 14.56 -8.40
CA ALA A 28 -11.75 13.17 -8.66
C ALA A 28 -10.40 12.96 -7.98
N ASN A 29 -10.36 12.17 -6.90
CA ASN A 29 -9.11 11.85 -6.22
C ASN A 29 -8.16 11.33 -7.27
N ALA A 30 -7.14 12.12 -7.61
CA ALA A 30 -6.10 11.69 -8.51
C ALA A 30 -5.36 10.56 -7.80
N GLY A 31 -5.22 9.42 -8.47
CA GLY A 31 -4.50 8.28 -7.89
C GLY A 31 -3.03 8.63 -7.62
N VAL A 32 -2.37 7.82 -6.80
CA VAL A 32 -0.96 8.00 -6.45
C VAL A 32 -0.08 7.73 -7.67
N THR A 33 0.80 8.68 -7.99
CA THR A 33 1.73 8.60 -9.13
C THR A 33 3.17 8.34 -8.69
N ASP A 34 4.05 7.97 -9.64
CA ASP A 34 5.49 7.89 -9.35
C ASP A 34 6.05 9.20 -8.80
N LYS A 35 5.52 10.34 -9.27
CA LYS A 35 5.94 11.66 -8.76
C LYS A 35 5.57 11.84 -7.29
N ASP A 36 4.36 11.45 -6.89
CA ASP A 36 3.92 11.57 -5.49
C ASP A 36 4.82 10.73 -4.59
N ILE A 37 5.19 9.52 -5.00
CA ILE A 37 6.10 8.64 -4.27
C ILE A 37 7.50 9.26 -4.15
N LEU A 38 8.05 9.82 -5.23
CA LEU A 38 9.36 10.46 -5.21
C LEU A 38 9.39 11.71 -4.33
N MET A 39 8.27 12.42 -4.23
CA MET A 39 8.12 13.65 -3.46
C MET A 39 7.59 13.44 -2.04
N ASP A 40 7.22 12.22 -1.66
CA ASP A 40 6.53 11.91 -0.40
C ASP A 40 7.26 12.46 0.84
N GLN A 41 8.58 12.37 0.86
CA GLN A 41 9.41 12.92 1.94
C GLN A 41 9.43 14.45 2.01
N GLN A 42 8.97 15.13 0.95
CA GLN A 42 9.00 16.59 0.84
C GLN A 42 7.62 17.23 1.06
N THR A 43 6.60 16.41 1.28
CA THR A 43 5.23 16.83 1.54
C THR A 43 4.83 16.55 2.99
N THR A 44 3.73 17.16 3.44
CA THR A 44 3.21 17.00 4.80
C THR A 44 1.76 16.56 4.81
N ASP A 45 1.13 16.45 3.64
CA ASP A 45 -0.31 16.23 3.52
C ASP A 45 -0.66 14.74 3.51
N ASP A 46 0.17 13.92 2.89
CA ASP A 46 -0.03 12.49 2.70
C ASP A 46 1.19 11.67 3.18
N VAL A 47 1.03 10.36 3.24
CA VAL A 47 2.09 9.36 3.45
C VAL A 47 1.84 8.23 2.44
N VAL A 48 2.35 8.37 1.22
CA VAL A 48 1.97 7.49 0.11
C VAL A 48 2.92 6.32 -0.10
N SER A 49 4.04 6.29 0.62
CA SER A 49 5.03 5.21 0.51
C SER A 49 5.53 4.70 1.86
N SER A 50 5.83 3.42 1.93
CA SER A 50 6.47 2.84 3.12
C SER A 50 7.88 3.43 3.28
N GLY A 51 8.13 4.07 4.42
CA GLY A 51 9.41 4.72 4.71
C GLY A 51 9.50 6.20 4.32
N LEU A 52 8.42 6.84 3.84
CA LEU A 52 8.37 8.23 3.41
C LEU A 52 9.37 8.52 2.29
N GLY A 53 8.99 8.12 1.07
CA GLY A 53 9.77 8.29 -0.14
C GLY A 53 10.73 7.14 -0.45
N PRO A 54 11.38 7.18 -1.62
CA PRO A 54 12.11 6.06 -2.20
C PRO A 54 13.34 5.64 -1.40
N ARG A 55 13.89 6.54 -0.60
CA ARG A 55 15.07 6.28 0.25
C ARG A 55 14.72 5.66 1.60
N ALA A 56 13.43 5.53 1.93
CA ALA A 56 12.92 4.94 3.17
C ALA A 56 13.57 5.50 4.47
N GLN A 57 13.86 6.80 4.49
CA GLN A 57 14.52 7.46 5.62
C GLN A 57 13.59 7.72 6.80
N ARG A 58 12.26 7.59 6.60
CA ARG A 58 11.22 7.81 7.62
C ARG A 58 11.28 9.19 8.28
N PHE A 59 11.78 10.17 7.54
CA PHE A 59 11.86 11.55 7.96
C PHE A 59 10.66 12.32 7.40
N SER A 60 9.92 13.00 8.28
CA SER A 60 8.85 13.93 7.89
C SER A 60 9.34 15.37 8.05
N PRO A 61 9.04 16.27 7.10
CA PRO A 61 9.35 17.70 7.22
C PRO A 61 8.34 18.46 8.09
N LEU A 62 7.37 17.78 8.71
CA LEU A 62 6.42 18.38 9.66
C LEU A 62 7.18 19.02 10.83
N ASP A 63 6.94 20.31 11.07
CA ASP A 63 7.55 21.12 12.13
C ASP A 63 6.53 21.63 13.17
N THR A 64 5.23 21.37 12.94
CA THR A 64 4.16 21.74 13.87
C THR A 64 4.23 21.00 15.21
N LEU A 65 4.89 19.83 15.22
CA LEU A 65 5.17 19.05 16.41
C LEU A 65 6.67 19.15 16.74
N ASN A 66 7.01 19.58 17.95
CA ASN A 66 8.39 19.79 18.39
C ASN A 66 8.55 19.44 19.88
N THR A 67 9.76 19.58 20.41
CA THR A 67 10.09 19.25 21.81
C THR A 67 9.34 20.09 22.84
N GLU A 68 8.83 21.26 22.48
CA GLU A 68 8.13 22.16 23.38
C GLU A 68 6.65 21.77 23.52
N ASN A 69 6.03 21.24 22.46
CA ASN A 69 4.61 20.94 22.43
C ASN A 69 4.24 19.46 22.37
N ALA A 70 5.20 18.55 22.16
CA ALA A 70 4.96 17.10 22.06
C ALA A 70 4.22 16.53 23.29
N GLN A 71 4.47 17.06 24.48
CA GLN A 71 3.78 16.67 25.72
C GLN A 71 2.30 17.02 25.74
N ALA A 72 1.84 17.92 24.87
CA ALA A 72 0.45 18.32 24.75
C ALA A 72 -0.37 17.39 23.81
N LEU A 73 0.26 16.42 23.15
CA LEU A 73 -0.46 15.44 22.33
C LEU A 73 -1.54 14.71 23.12
N ARG A 74 -2.68 14.52 22.51
CA ARG A 74 -3.82 13.75 23.04
C ARG A 74 -4.34 12.82 21.97
N PRO A 75 -4.73 11.57 22.32
CA PRO A 75 -5.41 10.69 21.39
C PRO A 75 -6.79 11.31 21.03
N VAL A 76 -7.10 11.28 19.74
CA VAL A 76 -8.42 11.76 19.25
C VAL A 76 -9.37 10.61 18.99
N TRP A 77 -8.85 9.44 18.60
CA TRP A 77 -9.60 8.19 18.43
C TRP A 77 -8.69 6.98 18.60
N ALA A 78 -9.27 5.81 18.67
CA ALA A 78 -8.59 4.53 18.68
C ALA A 78 -9.35 3.53 17.81
N PHE A 79 -8.63 2.72 17.04
CA PHE A 79 -9.20 1.70 16.18
C PHE A 79 -8.66 0.31 16.55
N SER A 80 -9.56 -0.70 16.65
CA SER A 80 -9.18 -2.07 16.95
C SER A 80 -8.89 -2.85 15.68
N LEU A 81 -7.69 -3.42 15.56
CA LEU A 81 -7.32 -4.30 14.44
C LEU A 81 -7.85 -5.74 14.59
N GLY A 82 -8.89 -5.97 15.40
CA GLY A 82 -9.63 -7.22 15.42
C GLY A 82 -9.20 -8.24 16.47
N GLY A 83 -9.03 -7.79 17.71
CA GLY A 83 -9.02 -8.62 18.92
C GLY A 83 -8.05 -9.79 18.88
N GLU A 84 -8.55 -11.00 19.17
CA GLU A 84 -7.76 -12.24 19.28
C GLU A 84 -7.02 -12.64 18.00
N LYS A 85 -7.49 -12.22 16.83
CA LYS A 85 -6.79 -12.47 15.56
C LYS A 85 -5.55 -11.59 15.38
N GLN A 86 -5.47 -10.45 16.08
CA GLN A 86 -4.31 -9.58 15.94
C GLN A 86 -3.16 -10.06 16.82
N ARG A 87 -2.02 -10.33 16.18
CA ARG A 87 -0.76 -10.69 16.83
C ARG A 87 0.24 -9.54 16.67
N GLY A 88 1.48 -9.78 16.32
CA GLY A 88 2.44 -8.70 16.08
C GLY A 88 1.95 -7.66 15.08
N GLN A 89 2.16 -6.38 15.34
CA GLN A 89 1.82 -5.27 14.44
C GLN A 89 3.11 -4.61 13.95
N GLU A 90 3.41 -4.77 12.66
CA GLU A 90 4.63 -4.25 12.04
C GLU A 90 4.34 -3.33 10.85
N SER A 91 3.05 -3.09 10.55
CA SER A 91 2.63 -2.26 9.43
C SER A 91 2.93 -0.79 9.67
N GLN A 92 3.52 -0.13 8.68
CA GLN A 92 3.50 1.31 8.59
C GLN A 92 2.21 1.72 7.86
N PRO A 93 1.33 2.54 8.49
CA PRO A 93 0.16 3.07 7.82
C PRO A 93 0.54 3.98 6.65
N LEU A 94 -0.24 3.92 5.58
CA LEU A 94 -0.19 4.87 4.47
C LEU A 94 -1.41 5.78 4.57
N VAL A 95 -1.26 7.03 4.14
CA VAL A 95 -2.35 8.02 4.15
C VAL A 95 -2.43 8.68 2.80
N LYS A 96 -3.63 8.75 2.22
CA LYS A 96 -3.90 9.50 1.00
C LYS A 96 -5.29 10.13 1.07
N ASP A 97 -5.35 11.44 0.87
CA ASP A 97 -6.58 12.22 0.83
C ASP A 97 -7.51 11.94 2.02
N GLY A 98 -6.96 11.91 3.24
CA GLY A 98 -7.71 11.68 4.47
C GLY A 98 -8.10 10.22 4.76
N VAL A 99 -7.64 9.26 3.95
CA VAL A 99 -7.86 7.83 4.17
C VAL A 99 -6.56 7.16 4.59
N MET A 100 -6.58 6.47 5.72
CA MET A 100 -5.48 5.66 6.23
C MET A 100 -5.64 4.20 5.81
N TYR A 101 -4.59 3.61 5.24
CA TYR A 101 -4.53 2.18 4.92
C TYR A 101 -3.54 1.50 5.87
N VAL A 102 -4.01 0.51 6.60
CA VAL A 102 -3.19 -0.24 7.56
C VAL A 102 -3.41 -1.74 7.41
N THR A 103 -2.32 -2.49 7.30
CA THR A 103 -2.37 -3.96 7.27
C THR A 103 -2.25 -4.53 8.68
N GLY A 104 -2.74 -5.74 8.87
CA GLY A 104 -2.66 -6.47 10.13
C GLY A 104 -2.45 -7.95 9.92
N SER A 105 -2.45 -8.69 11.00
CA SER A 105 -2.24 -10.13 11.02
C SER A 105 -3.22 -10.88 10.12
N TYR A 106 -2.82 -12.04 9.63
CA TYR A 106 -3.60 -12.92 8.76
C TYR A 106 -4.01 -12.28 7.42
N SER A 107 -3.13 -11.42 6.86
CA SER A 107 -3.35 -10.78 5.56
C SER A 107 -4.66 -9.99 5.51
N ARG A 108 -4.90 -9.18 6.53
CA ARG A 108 -6.01 -8.23 6.62
C ARG A 108 -5.51 -6.83 6.32
N ILE A 109 -6.41 -5.98 5.82
CA ILE A 109 -6.15 -4.56 5.58
C ILE A 109 -7.43 -3.76 5.79
N TRP A 110 -7.30 -2.57 6.32
CA TRP A 110 -8.40 -1.62 6.55
C TRP A 110 -8.11 -0.30 5.84
N ALA A 111 -9.17 0.35 5.40
CA ALA A 111 -9.19 1.79 5.14
C ALA A 111 -9.99 2.46 6.24
N ILE A 112 -9.41 3.49 6.82
CA ILE A 112 -9.93 4.20 8.00
C ILE A 112 -9.93 5.69 7.69
N ASP A 113 -11.00 6.38 8.02
CA ASP A 113 -11.07 7.84 7.96
C ASP A 113 -10.14 8.44 9.02
N VAL A 114 -9.19 9.30 8.64
CA VAL A 114 -8.18 9.83 9.58
C VAL A 114 -8.74 10.85 10.56
N GLU A 115 -9.85 11.51 10.24
CA GLU A 115 -10.46 12.52 11.13
C GLU A 115 -11.29 11.85 12.21
N THR A 116 -12.05 10.80 11.85
CA THR A 116 -13.02 10.17 12.74
C THR A 116 -12.54 8.86 13.36
N GLY A 117 -11.59 8.18 12.72
CA GLY A 117 -11.19 6.81 13.08
C GLY A 117 -12.20 5.75 12.69
N GLU A 118 -13.22 6.08 11.88
CA GLU A 118 -14.23 5.13 11.42
C GLU A 118 -13.71 4.25 10.29
N GLU A 119 -14.14 2.98 10.28
CA GLU A 119 -13.83 2.04 9.20
C GLU A 119 -14.60 2.43 7.93
N ILE A 120 -13.87 2.67 6.84
CA ILE A 120 -14.46 2.86 5.51
C ILE A 120 -14.70 1.49 4.86
N TRP A 121 -13.70 0.62 4.89
CA TRP A 121 -13.81 -0.77 4.45
C TRP A 121 -12.71 -1.64 5.07
N GLN A 122 -12.97 -2.93 5.11
CA GLN A 122 -12.02 -3.97 5.48
C GLN A 122 -11.94 -5.03 4.38
N TYR A 123 -10.75 -5.56 4.17
CA TYR A 123 -10.52 -6.77 3.38
C TYR A 123 -9.76 -7.79 4.21
N GLU A 124 -10.20 -9.05 4.15
CA GLU A 124 -9.53 -10.21 4.74
C GLU A 124 -9.26 -11.24 3.65
N ALA A 125 -8.01 -11.67 3.49
CA ALA A 125 -7.67 -12.75 2.59
C ALA A 125 -8.25 -14.07 3.12
N ARG A 126 -8.87 -14.85 2.24
CA ARG A 126 -9.29 -16.22 2.57
C ARG A 126 -8.06 -17.12 2.56
N LEU A 127 -7.41 -17.24 3.70
CA LEU A 127 -6.25 -18.10 3.87
C LEU A 127 -6.67 -19.55 3.99
N PRO A 128 -5.88 -20.52 3.48
CA PRO A 128 -6.09 -21.94 3.72
C PRO A 128 -5.99 -22.29 5.20
N ASP A 129 -6.70 -23.33 5.63
CA ASP A 129 -6.56 -23.88 6.97
C ASP A 129 -5.15 -24.42 7.19
N GLY A 130 -4.64 -24.23 8.41
CA GLY A 130 -3.32 -24.73 8.80
C GLY A 130 -2.15 -23.99 8.14
N ILE A 131 -2.36 -22.77 7.66
CA ILE A 131 -1.26 -21.96 7.12
C ILE A 131 -0.20 -21.72 8.22
N MET A 132 1.04 -22.02 7.88
CA MET A 132 2.20 -21.85 8.77
C MET A 132 3.28 -21.00 8.08
N PRO A 133 3.18 -19.68 8.09
CA PRO A 133 4.27 -18.83 7.63
C PRO A 133 5.43 -18.90 8.64
N CYS A 134 6.63 -18.56 8.22
CA CYS A 134 7.79 -18.59 9.12
C CYS A 134 7.58 -17.62 10.29
N CYS A 135 7.66 -16.56 10.43
CA CYS A 135 7.83 -15.57 11.49
C CYS A 135 6.50 -14.98 11.99
N ASP A 136 5.53 -15.83 12.30
CA ASP A 136 4.18 -15.45 12.66
C ASP A 136 3.34 -14.88 11.49
N VAL A 137 2.11 -14.49 11.77
CA VAL A 137 1.08 -14.11 10.79
C VAL A 137 1.07 -12.61 10.49
N ILE A 138 2.21 -11.98 10.54
CA ILE A 138 2.40 -10.53 10.39
C ILE A 138 2.27 -10.05 8.94
N ASN A 139 2.09 -8.74 8.80
CA ASN A 139 2.22 -8.01 7.54
C ASN A 139 2.83 -6.64 7.82
N ARG A 140 3.81 -6.20 7.00
CA ARG A 140 4.60 -4.99 7.25
C ARG A 140 4.10 -3.76 6.51
N GLY A 141 3.00 -3.90 5.75
CA GLY A 141 2.37 -2.77 5.09
C GLY A 141 1.94 -3.05 3.66
N ALA A 142 1.45 -2.00 3.05
CA ALA A 142 0.94 -1.98 1.67
C ALA A 142 1.73 -0.97 0.83
N ALA A 143 1.40 -0.92 -0.46
CA ALA A 143 1.83 0.12 -1.39
C ALA A 143 0.61 0.75 -2.06
N LEU A 144 0.67 2.04 -2.34
CA LEU A 144 -0.34 2.79 -3.08
C LEU A 144 0.18 3.12 -4.48
N TYR A 145 -0.63 2.89 -5.50
CA TYR A 145 -0.35 3.32 -6.86
C TYR A 145 -1.65 3.49 -7.64
N ASP A 146 -1.77 4.62 -8.37
CA ASP A 146 -3.01 4.98 -9.04
C ASP A 146 -4.20 4.91 -8.05
N ASP A 147 -5.24 4.18 -8.37
CA ASP A 147 -6.44 3.98 -7.56
C ASP A 147 -6.44 2.63 -6.80
N VAL A 148 -5.28 2.00 -6.62
CA VAL A 148 -5.17 0.70 -5.93
C VAL A 148 -4.26 0.73 -4.71
N VAL A 149 -4.58 -0.10 -3.73
CA VAL A 149 -3.71 -0.47 -2.62
C VAL A 149 -3.29 -1.93 -2.78
N ILE A 150 -1.98 -2.18 -2.71
CA ILE A 150 -1.38 -3.47 -3.03
C ILE A 150 -0.64 -4.03 -1.83
N PHE A 151 -0.87 -5.28 -1.46
CA PHE A 151 -0.18 -5.93 -0.35
C PHE A 151 0.02 -7.43 -0.57
N GLY A 152 1.03 -7.98 0.11
CA GLY A 152 1.34 -9.41 0.08
C GLY A 152 0.47 -10.20 1.05
N THR A 153 0.27 -11.50 0.78
CA THR A 153 -0.49 -12.40 1.65
C THR A 153 0.32 -13.62 2.07
N LEU A 154 -0.08 -14.24 3.17
CA LEU A 154 0.59 -15.40 3.75
C LEU A 154 0.47 -16.65 2.87
N ASP A 155 -0.54 -16.74 2.02
CA ASP A 155 -0.72 -17.81 1.05
C ASP A 155 -0.02 -17.54 -0.31
N ALA A 156 1.08 -16.79 -0.24
CA ALA A 156 1.97 -16.48 -1.36
C ALA A 156 1.29 -15.78 -2.54
N LYS A 157 0.41 -14.81 -2.25
CA LYS A 157 -0.21 -13.97 -3.29
C LYS A 157 0.14 -12.51 -3.10
N LEU A 158 0.04 -11.77 -4.20
CA LEU A 158 -0.03 -10.31 -4.21
C LEU A 158 -1.45 -9.92 -4.61
N VAL A 159 -2.04 -9.00 -3.87
CA VAL A 159 -3.43 -8.58 -4.01
C VAL A 159 -3.47 -7.07 -4.18
N ALA A 160 -4.14 -6.60 -5.24
CA ALA A 160 -4.50 -5.20 -5.39
C ALA A 160 -6.00 -5.01 -5.17
N LEU A 161 -6.32 -4.07 -4.33
CA LEU A 161 -7.68 -3.66 -4.02
C LEU A 161 -7.93 -2.26 -4.58
N ASP A 162 -9.13 -2.02 -5.02
CA ASP A 162 -9.62 -0.66 -5.27
C ASP A 162 -9.51 0.15 -3.97
N ALA A 163 -8.76 1.24 -3.98
CA ALA A 163 -8.45 2.01 -2.78
C ALA A 163 -9.70 2.61 -2.12
N LYS A 164 -10.72 2.95 -2.91
CA LYS A 164 -11.97 3.53 -2.41
C LYS A 164 -12.94 2.51 -1.81
N THR A 165 -12.97 1.28 -2.36
CA THR A 165 -14.03 0.31 -2.04
C THR A 165 -13.53 -0.97 -1.39
N GLY A 166 -12.23 -1.22 -1.33
CA GLY A 166 -11.64 -2.46 -0.83
C GLY A 166 -11.89 -3.70 -1.72
N LYS A 167 -12.51 -3.52 -2.89
CA LYS A 167 -12.81 -4.63 -3.79
C LYS A 167 -11.56 -5.07 -4.56
N PRO A 168 -11.30 -6.37 -4.69
CA PRO A 168 -10.17 -6.86 -5.46
C PRO A 168 -10.22 -6.43 -6.94
N ARG A 169 -9.16 -5.79 -7.41
CA ARG A 169 -8.91 -5.47 -8.82
C ARG A 169 -8.17 -6.62 -9.50
N TRP A 170 -7.13 -7.12 -8.85
CA TRP A 170 -6.42 -8.30 -9.31
C TRP A 170 -5.78 -9.07 -8.13
N LYS A 171 -5.49 -10.34 -8.36
CA LYS A 171 -4.75 -11.23 -7.47
C LYS A 171 -3.80 -12.08 -8.29
N LYS A 172 -2.56 -12.21 -7.86
CA LYS A 172 -1.55 -13.05 -8.53
C LYS A 172 -0.92 -13.98 -7.51
N THR A 173 -0.86 -15.26 -7.82
CA THR A 173 -0.08 -16.24 -7.05
C THR A 173 1.38 -16.14 -7.45
N LEU A 174 2.27 -15.96 -6.47
CA LEU A 174 3.68 -15.71 -6.66
C LEU A 174 4.55 -16.91 -6.26
N GLY A 175 3.99 -17.85 -5.53
CA GLY A 175 4.68 -19.05 -5.08
C GLY A 175 3.71 -20.08 -4.50
N ASP A 176 4.24 -21.24 -4.13
CA ASP A 176 3.49 -22.27 -3.43
C ASP A 176 3.64 -22.10 -1.92
N TYR A 177 2.58 -21.69 -1.24
CA TYR A 177 2.61 -21.52 0.22
C TYR A 177 2.87 -22.84 0.96
N LYS A 178 2.52 -23.98 0.37
CA LYS A 178 2.81 -25.31 0.95
C LYS A 178 4.27 -25.64 0.95
N ALA A 179 5.03 -25.07 0.01
CA ALA A 179 6.48 -25.15 -0.01
C ALA A 179 7.15 -24.14 0.95
N GLY A 180 6.38 -23.25 1.61
CA GLY A 180 6.88 -22.28 2.57
C GLY A 180 6.95 -20.84 2.05
N TYR A 181 6.51 -20.57 0.82
CA TYR A 181 6.49 -19.20 0.30
C TYR A 181 5.42 -18.36 0.99
N SER A 182 5.76 -17.14 1.41
CA SER A 182 4.82 -16.13 1.91
C SER A 182 5.31 -14.73 1.58
N TYR A 183 4.41 -13.74 1.64
CA TYR A 183 4.75 -12.34 1.33
C TYR A 183 4.30 -11.45 2.48
N THR A 184 5.26 -10.98 3.25
CA THR A 184 5.04 -10.21 4.50
C THR A 184 5.61 -8.80 4.44
N ALA A 185 6.44 -8.48 3.44
CA ALA A 185 7.01 -7.15 3.25
C ALA A 185 5.96 -6.15 2.75
N ALA A 186 6.13 -4.87 3.10
CA ALA A 186 5.50 -3.79 2.36
C ALA A 186 6.10 -3.73 0.95
N PRO A 187 5.32 -3.81 -0.13
CA PRO A 187 5.84 -3.70 -1.48
C PRO A 187 6.39 -2.30 -1.76
N LEU A 188 7.38 -2.22 -2.65
CA LEU A 188 7.94 -0.97 -3.14
C LEU A 188 7.32 -0.63 -4.49
N ILE A 189 7.01 0.65 -4.74
CA ILE A 189 6.63 1.14 -6.07
C ILE A 189 7.80 1.87 -6.73
N ALA A 190 8.08 1.52 -7.98
CA ALA A 190 9.05 2.23 -8.80
C ALA A 190 8.70 2.11 -10.29
N LYS A 191 8.64 3.24 -10.99
CA LYS A 191 8.38 3.31 -12.44
C LYS A 191 7.11 2.53 -12.86
N GLY A 192 6.02 2.70 -12.11
CA GLY A 192 4.74 2.02 -12.39
C GLY A 192 4.71 0.52 -12.03
N MET A 193 5.78 0.02 -11.43
CA MET A 193 5.87 -1.39 -11.01
C MET A 193 5.75 -1.52 -9.51
N VAL A 194 5.08 -2.58 -9.07
CA VAL A 194 5.12 -3.08 -7.70
C VAL A 194 6.21 -4.13 -7.57
N ILE A 195 7.17 -3.87 -6.68
CA ILE A 195 8.35 -4.71 -6.46
C ILE A 195 8.22 -5.37 -5.09
N THR A 196 8.37 -6.67 -5.04
CA THR A 196 8.29 -7.42 -3.78
C THR A 196 9.30 -8.54 -3.73
N GLY A 197 9.77 -8.83 -2.53
CA GLY A 197 10.56 -10.00 -2.23
C GLY A 197 9.71 -11.06 -1.52
N VAL A 198 10.32 -12.18 -1.14
CA VAL A 198 9.64 -13.34 -0.58
C VAL A 198 10.16 -13.69 0.81
N SER A 199 9.26 -14.13 1.69
CA SER A 199 9.54 -14.73 2.99
C SER A 199 9.48 -16.26 2.92
N GLY A 200 10.11 -16.95 3.85
CA GLY A 200 10.07 -18.41 3.98
C GLY A 200 11.39 -19.10 3.75
N GLY A 201 12.53 -18.38 3.82
CA GLY A 201 13.87 -18.95 3.66
C GLY A 201 14.16 -20.13 4.59
N GLU A 202 13.53 -20.18 5.74
CA GLU A 202 13.62 -21.24 6.75
C GLU A 202 13.02 -22.58 6.29
N PHE A 203 12.13 -22.53 5.29
CA PHE A 203 11.46 -23.72 4.75
C PHE A 203 12.15 -24.29 3.50
N GLY A 204 13.34 -23.79 3.15
CA GLY A 204 14.07 -24.27 1.98
C GLY A 204 13.54 -23.72 0.65
N ILE A 205 12.85 -22.57 0.66
CA ILE A 205 12.46 -21.87 -0.57
C ILE A 205 13.66 -21.11 -1.15
N VAL A 206 13.64 -20.87 -2.44
CA VAL A 206 14.62 -20.00 -3.09
C VAL A 206 14.12 -18.56 -3.02
N GLY A 207 14.94 -17.69 -2.45
CA GLY A 207 14.67 -16.26 -2.40
C GLY A 207 14.59 -15.63 -3.79
N LYS A 208 13.74 -14.65 -3.96
CA LYS A 208 13.61 -13.88 -5.20
C LYS A 208 13.09 -12.48 -4.94
N VAL A 209 13.38 -11.59 -5.86
CA VAL A 209 12.72 -10.30 -6.03
C VAL A 209 11.99 -10.31 -7.37
N GLU A 210 10.78 -9.82 -7.41
CA GLU A 210 10.02 -9.69 -8.64
C GLU A 210 9.33 -8.33 -8.73
N ALA A 211 9.20 -7.83 -9.97
CA ALA A 211 8.45 -6.63 -10.29
C ALA A 211 7.28 -6.98 -11.20
N ARG A 212 6.15 -6.40 -10.89
CA ARG A 212 4.92 -6.54 -11.65
C ARG A 212 4.35 -5.17 -12.00
N ASP A 213 3.69 -5.07 -13.11
CA ASP A 213 2.89 -3.89 -13.43
C ASP A 213 1.87 -3.63 -12.31
N ALA A 214 1.89 -2.46 -11.70
CA ALA A 214 1.08 -2.17 -10.51
C ALA A 214 -0.43 -2.15 -10.81
N LYS A 215 -0.85 -1.84 -12.05
CA LYS A 215 -2.25 -1.78 -12.45
C LYS A 215 -2.84 -3.14 -12.80
N THR A 216 -2.04 -4.03 -13.39
CA THR A 216 -2.51 -5.32 -13.95
C THR A 216 -2.02 -6.55 -13.17
N GLY A 217 -0.96 -6.40 -12.39
CA GLY A 217 -0.28 -7.49 -11.71
C GLY A 217 0.54 -8.40 -12.64
N GLU A 218 0.69 -8.06 -13.92
CA GLU A 218 1.47 -8.85 -14.86
C GLU A 218 2.96 -8.80 -14.52
N LEU A 219 3.64 -9.94 -14.64
CA LEU A 219 5.06 -10.06 -14.34
C LEU A 219 5.88 -9.29 -15.38
N VAL A 220 6.70 -8.35 -14.92
CA VAL A 220 7.66 -7.61 -15.75
C VAL A 220 9.03 -8.28 -15.70
N TRP A 221 9.54 -8.51 -14.48
CA TRP A 221 10.77 -9.24 -14.28
C TRP A 221 10.79 -9.96 -12.92
N SER A 222 11.59 -10.99 -12.82
CA SER A 222 11.94 -11.62 -11.55
C SER A 222 13.41 -12.02 -11.53
N ARG A 223 14.03 -11.92 -10.36
CA ARG A 223 15.40 -12.30 -10.14
C ARG A 223 15.52 -13.18 -8.90
N PRO A 224 15.95 -14.45 -9.03
CA PRO A 224 16.34 -15.24 -7.88
C PRO A 224 17.53 -14.60 -7.16
N THR A 225 17.59 -14.77 -5.85
CA THR A 225 18.70 -14.29 -5.03
C THR A 225 19.81 -15.33 -4.87
N VAL A 226 19.54 -16.55 -5.31
CA VAL A 226 20.53 -17.65 -5.36
C VAL A 226 20.82 -17.94 -6.81
N GLU A 227 22.10 -17.87 -7.21
CA GLU A 227 22.55 -18.17 -8.56
C GLU A 227 22.21 -19.60 -8.98
N GLY A 228 22.06 -19.84 -10.29
CA GLY A 228 21.69 -21.13 -10.86
C GLY A 228 20.18 -21.35 -11.01
N HIS A 229 19.34 -20.47 -10.44
CA HIS A 229 17.89 -20.51 -10.62
C HIS A 229 17.42 -19.62 -11.78
N MET A 230 16.23 -19.95 -12.30
CA MET A 230 15.63 -19.20 -13.40
C MET A 230 14.91 -17.95 -12.91
N GLY A 231 15.22 -16.83 -13.50
CA GLY A 231 14.50 -15.58 -13.41
C GLY A 231 13.63 -15.34 -14.64
N TYR A 232 13.09 -14.12 -14.76
CA TYR A 232 12.26 -13.69 -15.87
C TYR A 232 12.62 -12.25 -16.25
N LEU A 233 12.82 -11.99 -17.53
CA LEU A 233 13.11 -10.65 -18.04
C LEU A 233 12.61 -10.50 -19.46
N ASN A 234 11.92 -9.42 -19.76
CA ASN A 234 11.44 -9.06 -21.10
C ASN A 234 10.65 -10.18 -21.80
N GLY A 235 9.73 -10.82 -21.08
CA GLY A 235 8.87 -11.87 -21.65
C GLY A 235 9.54 -13.23 -21.78
N LYS A 236 10.75 -13.43 -21.27
CA LYS A 236 11.50 -14.69 -21.40
C LYS A 236 12.07 -15.13 -20.05
N GLU A 237 12.16 -16.43 -19.87
CA GLU A 237 12.96 -16.97 -18.78
C GLU A 237 14.43 -16.55 -18.97
N ASN A 238 15.03 -16.07 -17.89
CA ASN A 238 16.41 -15.63 -17.85
C ASN A 238 17.13 -16.33 -16.69
N GLY A 239 17.96 -17.32 -17.02
CA GLY A 239 18.77 -18.02 -16.05
C GLY A 239 19.87 -17.10 -15.52
N ILE A 240 19.96 -17.00 -14.21
CA ILE A 240 21.18 -16.52 -13.58
C ILE A 240 22.10 -17.73 -13.53
N THR A 241 23.03 -17.79 -14.48
CA THR A 241 24.02 -18.89 -14.55
C THR A 241 24.78 -18.97 -13.24
N GLY A 242 24.90 -20.19 -12.70
CA GLY A 242 25.67 -20.45 -11.50
C GLY A 242 27.07 -19.91 -11.62
N GLY A 243 27.40 -18.96 -10.73
CA GLY A 243 28.72 -18.34 -10.65
C GLY A 243 29.53 -18.88 -9.50
N GLU A 244 30.53 -18.13 -9.10
CA GLU A 244 31.40 -18.47 -7.98
C GLU A 244 30.64 -18.59 -6.65
N ALA A 245 29.54 -17.87 -6.49
CA ALA A 245 28.72 -17.90 -5.29
C ALA A 245 28.18 -19.31 -4.99
N ASN A 246 27.79 -20.08 -6.00
CA ASN A 246 27.32 -21.46 -5.79
C ASN A 246 28.38 -22.39 -5.20
N LYS A 247 29.64 -22.09 -5.43
CA LYS A 247 30.77 -22.87 -4.86
C LYS A 247 30.93 -22.68 -3.36
N THR A 248 30.34 -21.64 -2.79
CA THR A 248 30.35 -21.38 -1.35
C THR A 248 29.31 -22.17 -0.57
N TRP A 249 28.35 -22.79 -1.26
CA TRP A 249 27.34 -23.64 -0.66
C TRP A 249 27.84 -25.07 -0.49
N PRO A 250 27.56 -25.73 0.65
CA PRO A 250 27.89 -27.14 0.82
C PRO A 250 27.11 -28.02 -0.18
N GLY A 251 27.81 -28.67 -1.11
CA GLY A 251 27.18 -29.53 -2.10
C GLY A 251 26.10 -28.83 -2.91
N ASP A 252 24.93 -29.45 -2.99
CA ASP A 252 23.78 -28.99 -3.76
C ASP A 252 22.74 -28.12 -2.95
N MET A 253 23.10 -27.67 -1.78
CA MET A 253 22.17 -26.93 -0.90
C MET A 253 21.67 -25.63 -1.52
N TRP A 254 22.41 -25.02 -2.44
CA TRP A 254 21.97 -23.86 -3.21
C TRP A 254 20.68 -24.11 -4.01
N LYS A 255 20.36 -25.37 -4.34
CA LYS A 255 19.15 -25.74 -5.08
C LYS A 255 17.87 -25.62 -4.27
N THR A 256 17.96 -25.70 -2.96
CA THR A 256 16.83 -25.84 -2.06
C THR A 256 16.67 -24.68 -1.07
N GLY A 257 17.40 -23.60 -1.24
CA GLY A 257 17.00 -22.57 -0.37
C GLY A 257 17.88 -21.43 0.01
N GLY A 258 17.30 -20.52 0.71
CA GLY A 258 17.94 -19.40 1.35
C GLY A 258 17.77 -18.07 0.63
N ALA A 259 18.42 -17.07 1.20
CA ALA A 259 18.49 -15.69 0.70
C ALA A 259 17.12 -15.05 0.45
N ALA A 260 16.15 -15.30 1.35
CA ALA A 260 14.84 -14.69 1.31
C ALA A 260 14.95 -13.16 1.45
N THR A 261 14.11 -12.44 0.70
CA THR A 261 14.06 -10.97 0.62
C THR A 261 12.81 -10.44 1.31
N TRP A 262 12.64 -10.78 2.57
CA TRP A 262 11.42 -10.55 3.35
C TRP A 262 11.23 -9.10 3.86
N LEU A 263 12.19 -8.21 3.65
CA LEU A 263 12.09 -6.77 3.95
C LEU A 263 11.82 -5.97 2.68
N GLY A 264 11.26 -4.78 2.86
CA GLY A 264 11.15 -3.79 1.80
C GLY A 264 12.52 -3.27 1.35
N GLY A 265 12.63 -2.91 0.09
CA GLY A 265 13.81 -2.28 -0.49
C GLY A 265 13.74 -0.76 -0.51
N THR A 266 14.80 -0.15 -1.00
CA THR A 266 14.87 1.27 -1.38
C THR A 266 15.01 1.40 -2.89
N TYR A 267 14.60 2.53 -3.43
CA TYR A 267 14.69 2.83 -4.84
C TYR A 267 15.51 4.10 -5.05
N ASP A 268 16.56 4.01 -5.87
CA ASP A 268 17.30 5.17 -6.34
C ASP A 268 16.83 5.52 -7.74
N PRO A 269 16.18 6.69 -7.94
CA PRO A 269 15.68 7.10 -9.25
C PRO A 269 16.78 7.51 -10.24
N ASP A 270 17.98 7.75 -9.77
CA ASP A 270 19.10 8.32 -10.55
C ASP A 270 19.98 7.24 -11.20
N VAL A 271 19.76 5.94 -10.89
CA VAL A 271 20.51 4.79 -11.42
C VAL A 271 19.65 3.74 -12.11
#